data_8c391c06e8f6964a997ab4452957cd76
#
_entry.id   8c391c06e8f6964a997ab4452957cd76
#
_cell.length_a   1.000
_cell.length_b   1.000
_cell.length_c   1.000
_cell.angle_alpha   90.00
_cell.angle_beta   90.00
_cell.angle_gamma   90.00
#
_symmetry.space_group_name_H-M   'P 1'
#
loop_
_entity.id
_entity.type
_entity.pdbx_description
1 polymer ?
#
loop_
_entity_poly.entity_id
_entity_poly.type
_entity_poly.pdbx_seq_one_letter_code
_entity_poly.pdbx_strand_id
1 'polypeptide(L)'
;MNIKVCGITQVKQLQQLESLNIDFVGFIFDPKSPRYAGDKLDKKQIKGADYDLKKVGVFVNPSYTDLLDAIEDYGLDVVQLHGEESPEMCEDLSDSVEVIKVFHIDETVTSIDELVAPYDMACDYYLFDTKTSSAKGGTGKQFDWNMIAKAKIEKSFFLSGGIGVDDIAKIKAFKHPDFYGIDVNSKFETEPGVKDMAKVLQLKVAFK
;
A
#
# COMPACT_ATOMS: atom_id res chain seq x y z
N MET A 1 10.27 9.05 7.50
CA MET A 1 9.16 8.77 6.57
C MET A 1 9.16 7.29 6.27
N ASN A 2 8.01 6.63 6.40
CA ASN A 2 7.88 5.19 6.15
C ASN A 2 7.79 4.88 4.65
N ILE A 3 8.31 3.72 4.26
CA ILE A 3 8.27 3.23 2.88
C ILE A 3 7.61 1.85 2.87
N LYS A 4 6.55 1.71 2.08
CA LYS A 4 5.92 0.42 1.77
C LYS A 4 6.31 0.01 0.35
N VAL A 5 6.76 -1.24 0.18
CA VAL A 5 7.06 -1.82 -1.13
C VAL A 5 6.08 -2.95 -1.40
N CYS A 6 5.13 -2.72 -2.32
CA CYS A 6 4.01 -3.61 -2.59
C CYS A 6 4.29 -4.59 -3.74
N GLY A 7 3.61 -5.73 -3.75
CA GLY A 7 3.65 -6.73 -4.83
C GLY A 7 4.88 -7.62 -4.82
N ILE A 8 5.31 -8.04 -3.63
CA ILE A 8 6.42 -8.97 -3.44
C ILE A 8 5.95 -10.41 -3.74
N THR A 9 6.74 -11.12 -4.56
CA THR A 9 6.45 -12.50 -4.98
C THR A 9 7.63 -13.46 -4.76
N GLN A 10 8.71 -12.99 -4.15
CA GLN A 10 9.93 -13.79 -3.93
C GLN A 10 10.47 -13.56 -2.51
N VAL A 11 10.71 -14.64 -1.77
CA VAL A 11 11.28 -14.59 -0.41
C VAL A 11 12.65 -13.90 -0.39
N LYS A 12 13.47 -14.12 -1.42
CA LYS A 12 14.78 -13.46 -1.53
C LYS A 12 14.66 -11.93 -1.53
N GLN A 13 13.65 -11.40 -2.21
CA GLN A 13 13.44 -9.93 -2.24
C GLN A 13 12.94 -9.41 -0.90
N LEU A 14 12.14 -10.20 -0.18
CA LEU A 14 11.73 -9.87 1.18
C LEU A 14 12.94 -9.69 2.09
N GLN A 15 13.91 -10.64 2.08
CA GLN A 15 15.16 -10.55 2.84
C GLN A 15 16.02 -9.33 2.46
N GLN A 16 16.02 -8.96 1.15
CA GLN A 16 16.75 -7.77 0.70
C GLN A 16 16.08 -6.48 1.20
N LEU A 17 14.74 -6.42 1.22
CA LEU A 17 13.97 -5.28 1.73
C LEU A 17 14.18 -5.10 3.23
N GLU A 18 14.18 -6.19 3.98
CA GLU A 18 14.56 -6.22 5.40
C GLU A 18 15.95 -5.60 5.62
N SER A 19 16.95 -6.05 4.85
CA SER A 19 18.32 -5.53 4.94
C SER A 19 18.44 -4.03 4.61
N LEU A 20 17.48 -3.48 3.86
CA LEU A 20 17.39 -2.06 3.56
C LEU A 20 16.59 -1.27 4.60
N ASN A 21 16.10 -1.92 5.66
CA ASN A 21 15.19 -1.36 6.67
C ASN A 21 13.96 -0.71 6.01
N ILE A 22 13.32 -1.43 5.09
CA ILE A 22 12.00 -1.05 4.57
C ILE A 22 10.97 -1.32 5.66
N ASP A 23 10.00 -0.42 5.79
CA ASP A 23 9.09 -0.43 6.93
C ASP A 23 7.90 -1.39 6.72
N PHE A 24 7.42 -1.51 5.47
CA PHE A 24 6.27 -2.35 5.10
C PHE A 24 6.51 -3.07 3.77
N VAL A 25 6.04 -4.32 3.67
CA VAL A 25 6.00 -5.08 2.41
C VAL A 25 4.61 -5.58 2.11
N GLY A 26 4.16 -5.47 0.85
CA GLY A 26 2.82 -5.89 0.43
C GLY A 26 2.83 -7.19 -0.36
N PHE A 27 1.97 -8.13 0.04
CA PHE A 27 1.65 -9.38 -0.65
C PHE A 27 0.25 -9.28 -1.25
N ILE A 28 0.12 -9.35 -2.56
CA ILE A 28 -1.18 -9.18 -3.24
C ILE A 28 -1.90 -10.52 -3.33
N PHE A 29 -3.08 -10.59 -2.73
CA PHE A 29 -3.95 -11.78 -2.70
C PHE A 29 -5.15 -11.69 -3.66
N ASP A 30 -5.08 -10.79 -4.67
CA ASP A 30 -6.02 -10.81 -5.78
C ASP A 30 -5.52 -11.75 -6.89
N PRO A 31 -6.21 -12.88 -7.18
CA PRO A 31 -5.79 -13.84 -8.21
C PRO A 31 -5.72 -13.27 -9.63
N LYS A 32 -6.37 -12.13 -9.89
CA LYS A 32 -6.31 -11.43 -11.18
C LYS A 32 -5.03 -10.61 -11.34
N SER A 33 -4.30 -10.41 -10.27
CA SER A 33 -3.05 -9.64 -10.29
C SER A 33 -1.90 -10.45 -10.88
N PRO A 34 -1.08 -9.90 -11.79
CA PRO A 34 0.16 -10.54 -12.22
C PRO A 34 1.18 -10.68 -11.07
N ARG A 35 0.92 -10.00 -9.94
CA ARG A 35 1.70 -10.03 -8.70
C ARG A 35 1.04 -10.85 -7.61
N TYR A 36 0.14 -11.76 -7.98
CA TYR A 36 -0.51 -12.66 -7.01
C TYR A 36 0.53 -13.43 -6.21
N ALA A 37 0.44 -13.35 -4.89
CA ALA A 37 1.43 -13.93 -3.97
C ALA A 37 1.10 -15.38 -3.57
N GLY A 38 -0.20 -15.76 -3.59
CA GLY A 38 -0.69 -17.02 -3.06
C GLY A 38 -0.04 -18.26 -3.66
N ASP A 39 0.30 -18.24 -4.96
CA ASP A 39 0.93 -19.36 -5.68
C ASP A 39 2.47 -19.27 -5.69
N LYS A 40 3.05 -18.16 -5.23
CA LYS A 40 4.48 -17.84 -5.39
C LYS A 40 5.26 -17.84 -4.08
N LEU A 41 4.58 -17.64 -2.96
CA LEU A 41 5.18 -17.55 -1.64
C LEU A 41 4.79 -18.73 -0.76
N ASP A 42 5.77 -19.37 -0.14
CA ASP A 42 5.54 -20.40 0.85
C ASP A 42 5.06 -19.77 2.17
N LYS A 43 3.83 -20.11 2.58
CA LYS A 43 3.18 -19.59 3.81
C LYS A 43 4.03 -19.79 5.05
N LYS A 44 4.65 -20.98 5.20
CA LYS A 44 5.46 -21.31 6.39
C LYS A 44 6.73 -20.49 6.44
N GLN A 45 7.36 -20.22 5.28
CA GLN A 45 8.55 -19.38 5.22
C GLN A 45 8.23 -17.94 5.58
N ILE A 46 7.08 -17.40 5.12
CA ILE A 46 6.67 -16.03 5.42
C ILE A 46 6.26 -15.89 6.89
N LYS A 47 5.43 -16.82 7.41
CA LYS A 47 4.96 -16.82 8.80
C LYS A 47 6.09 -17.03 9.80
N GLY A 48 7.01 -17.95 9.48
CA GLY A 48 8.09 -18.35 10.40
C GLY A 48 9.29 -17.42 10.41
N ALA A 49 9.35 -16.43 9.52
CA ALA A 49 10.44 -15.49 9.47
C ALA A 49 10.24 -14.35 10.48
N ASP A 50 11.27 -14.08 11.26
CA ASP A 50 11.31 -12.95 12.20
C ASP A 50 11.88 -11.73 11.46
N TYR A 51 10.99 -10.88 10.96
CA TYR A 51 11.30 -9.64 10.25
C TYR A 51 10.85 -8.44 11.07
N ASP A 52 11.66 -7.38 11.07
CA ASP A 52 11.29 -6.08 11.65
C ASP A 52 10.28 -5.32 10.77
N LEU A 53 10.25 -5.61 9.45
CA LEU A 53 9.28 -5.02 8.54
C LEU A 53 7.88 -5.60 8.73
N LYS A 54 6.84 -4.76 8.59
CA LYS A 54 5.44 -5.20 8.66
C LYS A 54 4.99 -5.90 7.36
N LYS A 55 4.40 -7.07 7.51
CA LYS A 55 3.81 -7.88 6.42
C LYS A 55 2.38 -7.45 6.16
N VAL A 56 2.11 -6.90 4.98
CA VAL A 56 0.80 -6.37 4.58
C VAL A 56 0.16 -7.29 3.54
N GLY A 57 -0.99 -7.87 3.87
CA GLY A 57 -1.83 -8.57 2.88
C GLY A 57 -2.72 -7.58 2.14
N VAL A 58 -2.68 -7.59 0.81
CA VAL A 58 -3.47 -6.69 -0.04
C VAL A 58 -4.60 -7.46 -0.72
N PHE A 59 -5.82 -7.03 -0.49
CA PHE A 59 -7.05 -7.71 -0.93
C PHE A 59 -7.97 -6.75 -1.69
N VAL A 60 -8.79 -7.31 -2.59
CA VAL A 60 -9.81 -6.59 -3.36
C VAL A 60 -11.14 -7.32 -3.20
N ASN A 61 -12.06 -6.74 -2.44
CA ASN A 61 -13.38 -7.29 -2.14
C ASN A 61 -13.33 -8.78 -1.71
N PRO A 62 -12.49 -9.16 -0.74
CA PRO A 62 -12.38 -10.54 -0.28
C PRO A 62 -13.59 -10.97 0.54
N SER A 63 -13.77 -12.28 0.72
CA SER A 63 -14.63 -12.76 1.80
C SER A 63 -13.92 -12.61 3.15
N TYR A 64 -14.69 -12.51 4.22
CA TYR A 64 -14.13 -12.41 5.58
C TYR A 64 -13.29 -13.67 5.95
N THR A 65 -13.72 -14.84 5.49
CA THR A 65 -13.00 -16.10 5.69
C THR A 65 -11.63 -16.08 4.99
N ASP A 66 -11.58 -15.62 3.71
CA ASP A 66 -10.31 -15.55 2.98
C ASP A 66 -9.30 -14.60 3.65
N LEU A 67 -9.80 -13.52 4.29
CA LEU A 67 -8.97 -12.60 5.07
C LEU A 67 -8.38 -13.29 6.30
N LEU A 68 -9.20 -13.94 7.12
CA LEU A 68 -8.75 -14.61 8.33
C LEU A 68 -7.77 -15.73 8.03
N ASP A 69 -8.05 -16.53 7.00
CA ASP A 69 -7.17 -17.61 6.56
C ASP A 69 -5.81 -17.06 6.13
N ALA A 70 -5.78 -15.96 5.37
CA ALA A 70 -4.53 -15.37 4.93
C ALA A 70 -3.75 -14.70 6.10
N ILE A 71 -4.43 -14.03 7.02
CA ILE A 71 -3.81 -13.45 8.22
C ILE A 71 -3.10 -14.55 9.01
N GLU A 72 -3.79 -15.68 9.26
CA GLU A 72 -3.22 -16.80 10.00
C GLU A 72 -2.10 -17.49 9.21
N ASP A 73 -2.34 -17.83 7.95
CA ASP A 73 -1.45 -18.61 7.09
C ASP A 73 -0.09 -17.93 6.86
N TYR A 74 -0.09 -16.62 6.65
CA TYR A 74 1.10 -15.84 6.35
C TYR A 74 1.64 -15.06 7.56
N GLY A 75 0.91 -15.02 8.67
CA GLY A 75 1.25 -14.21 9.83
C GLY A 75 1.32 -12.72 9.45
N LEU A 76 0.23 -12.20 8.88
CA LEU A 76 0.16 -10.82 8.44
C LEU A 76 0.03 -9.88 9.64
N ASP A 77 0.75 -8.77 9.61
CA ASP A 77 0.69 -7.72 10.63
C ASP A 77 -0.36 -6.66 10.28
N VAL A 78 -0.65 -6.52 8.98
CA VAL A 78 -1.54 -5.49 8.44
C VAL A 78 -2.37 -6.07 7.29
N VAL A 79 -3.64 -5.68 7.19
CA VAL A 79 -4.53 -5.94 6.05
C VAL A 79 -4.77 -4.64 5.31
N GLN A 80 -4.52 -4.62 3.99
CA GLN A 80 -4.87 -3.52 3.11
C GLN A 80 -6.08 -3.87 2.25
N LEU A 81 -7.17 -3.15 2.45
CA LEU A 81 -8.44 -3.28 1.75
C LEU A 81 -8.46 -2.31 0.56
N HIS A 82 -8.32 -2.86 -0.65
CA HIS A 82 -8.06 -2.10 -1.88
C HIS A 82 -9.26 -2.02 -2.82
N GLY A 83 -10.41 -2.55 -2.40
CA GLY A 83 -11.68 -2.53 -3.12
C GLY A 83 -12.71 -1.58 -2.51
N GLU A 84 -13.97 -1.99 -2.56
CA GLU A 84 -15.13 -1.24 -2.05
C GLU A 84 -15.62 -1.79 -0.69
N GLU A 85 -14.67 -2.26 0.14
CA GLU A 85 -15.00 -2.81 1.46
C GLU A 85 -15.61 -1.73 2.36
N SER A 86 -16.65 -2.11 3.12
CA SER A 86 -17.40 -1.16 3.96
C SER A 86 -16.63 -0.77 5.24
N PRO A 87 -17.02 0.34 5.89
CA PRO A 87 -16.48 0.71 7.20
C PRO A 87 -16.64 -0.40 8.25
N GLU A 88 -17.80 -1.08 8.26
CA GLU A 88 -18.08 -2.16 9.21
C GLU A 88 -17.08 -3.32 9.03
N MET A 89 -16.76 -3.69 7.79
CA MET A 89 -15.75 -4.72 7.53
C MET A 89 -14.36 -4.30 8.01
N CYS A 90 -14.00 -3.02 7.87
CA CYS A 90 -12.75 -2.50 8.39
C CYS A 90 -12.71 -2.56 9.92
N GLU A 91 -13.80 -2.16 10.60
CA GLU A 91 -13.93 -2.16 12.05
C GLU A 91 -13.84 -3.58 12.63
N ASP A 92 -14.56 -4.54 12.03
CA ASP A 92 -14.53 -5.96 12.45
C ASP A 92 -13.11 -6.55 12.39
N LEU A 93 -12.26 -6.08 11.45
CA LEU A 93 -10.88 -6.53 11.31
C LEU A 93 -9.92 -5.85 12.28
N SER A 94 -10.16 -4.58 12.61
CA SER A 94 -9.25 -3.75 13.43
C SER A 94 -9.01 -4.27 14.83
N ASP A 95 -9.91 -5.12 15.36
CA ASP A 95 -9.73 -5.81 16.64
C ASP A 95 -8.64 -6.89 16.61
N SER A 96 -8.25 -7.37 15.41
CA SER A 96 -7.36 -8.51 15.25
C SER A 96 -6.07 -8.18 14.51
N VAL A 97 -6.08 -7.16 13.65
CA VAL A 97 -4.95 -6.80 12.77
C VAL A 97 -5.05 -5.31 12.41
N GLU A 98 -3.91 -4.64 12.19
CA GLU A 98 -3.95 -3.26 11.67
C GLU A 98 -4.57 -3.21 10.27
N VAL A 99 -5.39 -2.20 10.01
CA VAL A 99 -6.13 -2.05 8.74
C VAL A 99 -5.72 -0.79 8.00
N ILE A 100 -5.35 -0.96 6.72
CA ILE A 100 -5.17 0.14 5.75
C ILE A 100 -6.38 0.15 4.81
N LYS A 101 -7.17 1.23 4.79
CA LYS A 101 -8.21 1.41 3.77
C LYS A 101 -7.67 2.23 2.62
N VAL A 102 -7.84 1.71 1.38
CA VAL A 102 -7.43 2.39 0.16
C VAL A 102 -8.58 3.22 -0.41
N PHE A 103 -8.25 4.45 -0.79
CA PHE A 103 -9.13 5.35 -1.52
C PHE A 103 -8.53 5.65 -2.90
N HIS A 104 -9.28 5.34 -3.94
CA HIS A 104 -8.92 5.68 -5.32
C HIS A 104 -9.30 7.13 -5.60
N ILE A 105 -8.29 7.94 -5.89
CA ILE A 105 -8.49 9.36 -6.13
C ILE A 105 -8.37 9.67 -7.61
N ASP A 106 -9.47 10.07 -8.21
CA ASP A 106 -9.56 10.50 -9.60
C ASP A 106 -10.24 11.87 -9.71
N GLU A 107 -10.54 12.29 -10.94
CA GLU A 107 -11.16 13.57 -11.24
C GLU A 107 -12.62 13.71 -10.76
N THR A 108 -13.26 12.63 -10.33
CA THR A 108 -14.63 12.63 -9.81
C THR A 108 -14.68 12.92 -8.31
N VAL A 109 -13.57 12.75 -7.59
CA VAL A 109 -13.47 13.02 -6.16
C VAL A 109 -13.44 14.54 -5.94
N THR A 110 -14.45 15.07 -5.26
CA THR A 110 -14.60 16.50 -4.99
C THR A 110 -14.15 16.90 -3.58
N SER A 111 -14.16 15.96 -2.62
CA SER A 111 -13.78 16.17 -1.23
C SER A 111 -13.15 14.92 -0.65
N ILE A 112 -11.91 15.04 -0.19
CA ILE A 112 -11.21 13.97 0.53
C ILE A 112 -11.84 13.79 1.91
N ASP A 113 -12.19 14.87 2.60
CA ASP A 113 -12.78 14.84 3.95
C ASP A 113 -14.08 14.02 3.96
N GLU A 114 -14.99 14.25 2.98
CA GLU A 114 -16.23 13.50 2.86
C GLU A 114 -15.99 12.02 2.49
N LEU A 115 -14.96 11.75 1.67
CA LEU A 115 -14.63 10.40 1.23
C LEU A 115 -14.14 9.52 2.39
N VAL A 116 -13.33 10.07 3.29
CA VAL A 116 -12.72 9.31 4.38
C VAL A 116 -13.57 9.26 5.65
N ALA A 117 -14.46 10.25 5.85
CA ALA A 117 -15.24 10.39 7.09
C ALA A 117 -15.95 9.11 7.58
N PRO A 118 -16.55 8.26 6.72
CA PRO A 118 -17.14 7.00 7.16
C PRO A 118 -16.15 6.00 7.79
N TYR A 119 -14.85 6.16 7.51
CA TYR A 119 -13.78 5.24 7.92
C TYR A 119 -12.92 5.77 9.07
N ASP A 120 -13.24 6.96 9.62
CA ASP A 120 -12.40 7.60 10.64
C ASP A 120 -12.16 6.72 11.88
N MET A 121 -13.16 5.94 12.30
CA MET A 121 -13.03 5.03 13.44
C MET A 121 -12.83 3.57 13.04
N ALA A 122 -12.86 3.25 11.75
CA ALA A 122 -12.95 1.88 11.26
C ALA A 122 -11.60 1.27 10.83
N CYS A 123 -10.53 2.05 10.71
CA CYS A 123 -9.22 1.55 10.27
C CYS A 123 -8.08 2.36 10.90
N ASP A 124 -6.84 1.86 10.79
CA ASP A 124 -5.66 2.47 11.40
C ASP A 124 -4.96 3.45 10.47
N TYR A 125 -4.97 3.17 9.17
CA TYR A 125 -4.31 3.99 8.15
C TYR A 125 -5.20 4.19 6.94
N TYR A 126 -4.99 5.31 6.26
CA TYR A 126 -5.48 5.50 4.89
C TYR A 126 -4.36 5.29 3.88
N LEU A 127 -4.72 4.90 2.67
CA LEU A 127 -3.83 4.93 1.53
C LEU A 127 -4.56 5.59 0.35
N PHE A 128 -3.99 6.69 -0.16
CA PHE A 128 -4.53 7.38 -1.33
C PHE A 128 -3.83 6.90 -2.59
N ASP A 129 -4.53 6.10 -3.41
CA ASP A 129 -4.05 5.67 -4.72
C ASP A 129 -4.50 6.67 -5.78
N THR A 130 -3.54 7.46 -6.24
CA THR A 130 -3.73 8.56 -7.18
C THR A 130 -3.50 8.16 -8.64
N LYS A 131 -3.49 6.87 -8.94
CA LYS A 131 -3.37 6.37 -10.30
C LYS A 131 -4.68 6.58 -11.04
N THR A 132 -4.67 7.53 -11.98
CA THR A 132 -5.80 7.71 -12.89
C THR A 132 -6.04 6.44 -13.71
N SER A 133 -7.25 5.91 -13.65
CA SER A 133 -7.70 4.71 -14.36
C SER A 133 -7.91 4.94 -15.86
N SER A 134 -7.18 5.87 -16.48
CA SER A 134 -7.30 6.15 -17.92
C SER A 134 -6.65 5.06 -18.77
N ALA A 135 -7.30 3.89 -18.84
CA ALA A 135 -7.15 2.98 -19.97
C ALA A 135 -7.71 3.57 -21.29
N LYS A 136 -8.25 4.80 -21.26
CA LYS A 136 -8.72 5.54 -22.43
C LYS A 136 -8.14 6.95 -22.44
N GLY A 137 -6.95 7.06 -23.05
CA GLY A 137 -6.50 8.29 -23.73
C GLY A 137 -6.05 9.47 -22.87
N GLY A 138 -4.76 9.49 -22.51
CA GLY A 138 -3.93 10.60 -22.93
C GLY A 138 -4.12 12.00 -22.38
N THR A 139 -4.35 12.23 -21.07
CA THR A 139 -4.06 13.59 -20.58
C THR A 139 -2.72 13.71 -19.86
N GLY A 140 -2.04 12.61 -19.53
CA GLY A 140 -0.74 12.65 -18.85
C GLY A 140 -0.72 13.39 -17.51
N LYS A 141 -1.88 13.82 -17.01
CA LYS A 141 -1.99 14.54 -15.75
C LYS A 141 -1.88 13.56 -14.59
N GLN A 142 -0.77 13.59 -13.89
CA GLN A 142 -0.71 13.03 -12.53
C GLN A 142 -1.75 13.75 -11.69
N PHE A 143 -2.43 13.00 -10.81
CA PHE A 143 -3.33 13.59 -9.82
C PHE A 143 -2.60 14.65 -9.00
N ASP A 144 -3.26 15.77 -8.76
CA ASP A 144 -2.68 16.86 -7.97
C ASP A 144 -2.80 16.53 -6.46
N TRP A 145 -1.67 16.16 -5.84
CA TRP A 145 -1.59 15.91 -4.40
C TRP A 145 -1.98 17.10 -3.52
N ASN A 146 -2.15 18.29 -4.10
CA ASN A 146 -2.60 19.47 -3.36
C ASN A 146 -3.99 19.31 -2.74
N MET A 147 -4.86 18.47 -3.31
CA MET A 147 -6.16 18.17 -2.71
C MET A 147 -5.97 17.43 -1.37
N ILE A 148 -5.10 16.41 -1.35
CA ILE A 148 -4.78 15.64 -0.14
C ILE A 148 -4.03 16.54 0.86
N ALA A 149 -3.09 17.38 0.39
CA ALA A 149 -2.31 18.28 1.25
C ALA A 149 -3.17 19.31 2.00
N LYS A 150 -4.36 19.63 1.50
CA LYS A 150 -5.30 20.61 2.07
C LYS A 150 -6.45 19.97 2.84
N ALA A 151 -6.63 18.66 2.74
CA ALA A 151 -7.70 17.93 3.41
C ALA A 151 -7.52 17.92 4.93
N LYS A 152 -8.62 17.80 5.67
CA LYS A 152 -8.61 17.68 7.13
C LYS A 152 -8.58 16.20 7.53
N ILE A 153 -7.46 15.56 7.26
CA ILE A 153 -7.24 14.17 7.61
C ILE A 153 -6.58 14.14 8.98
N GLU A 154 -7.16 13.44 9.94
CA GLU A 154 -6.62 13.27 11.30
C GLU A 154 -6.11 11.84 11.55
N LYS A 155 -5.81 11.13 10.48
CA LYS A 155 -5.33 9.74 10.48
C LYS A 155 -4.08 9.61 9.61
N SER A 156 -3.10 8.86 10.10
CA SER A 156 -1.87 8.55 9.36
C SER A 156 -2.18 7.96 7.99
N PHE A 157 -1.52 8.45 6.93
CA PHE A 157 -1.79 7.99 5.59
C PHE A 157 -0.56 7.82 4.70
N PHE A 158 -0.71 6.92 3.73
CA PHE A 158 0.26 6.69 2.66
C PHE A 158 -0.20 7.36 1.36
N LEU A 159 0.76 7.88 0.59
CA LEU A 159 0.55 8.23 -0.82
C LEU A 159 0.99 7.07 -1.71
N SER A 160 0.18 6.76 -2.72
CA SER A 160 0.43 5.75 -3.74
C SER A 160 0.04 6.26 -5.14
N GLY A 161 0.15 5.43 -6.16
CA GLY A 161 -0.28 5.76 -7.52
C GLY A 161 0.86 6.17 -8.45
N GLY A 162 1.59 5.18 -8.98
CA GLY A 162 2.62 5.41 -10.01
C GLY A 162 3.85 6.20 -9.54
N ILE A 163 4.10 6.23 -8.26
CA ILE A 163 5.30 6.86 -7.66
C ILE A 163 6.57 6.17 -8.20
N GLY A 164 7.52 6.96 -8.65
CA GLY A 164 8.83 6.53 -9.12
C GLY A 164 9.98 7.32 -8.50
N VAL A 165 11.22 6.98 -8.88
CA VAL A 165 12.42 7.69 -8.39
C VAL A 165 12.44 9.18 -8.79
N ASP A 166 11.79 9.53 -9.89
CA ASP A 166 11.69 10.91 -10.36
C ASP A 166 10.76 11.77 -9.50
N ASP A 167 9.91 11.13 -8.68
CA ASP A 167 8.97 11.82 -7.79
C ASP A 167 9.58 12.19 -6.43
N ILE A 168 10.84 11.81 -6.15
CA ILE A 168 11.50 12.03 -4.84
C ILE A 168 11.45 13.51 -4.42
N ALA A 169 11.70 14.44 -5.33
CA ALA A 169 11.65 15.86 -5.03
C ALA A 169 10.23 16.33 -4.67
N LYS A 170 9.22 15.83 -5.38
CA LYS A 170 7.79 16.12 -5.13
C LYS A 170 7.36 15.56 -3.78
N ILE A 171 7.78 14.33 -3.43
CA ILE A 171 7.48 13.72 -2.13
C ILE A 171 8.10 14.53 -0.99
N LYS A 172 9.37 14.96 -1.13
CA LYS A 172 10.04 15.81 -0.12
C LYS A 172 9.35 17.16 0.08
N ALA A 173 8.76 17.69 -0.98
CA ALA A 173 8.03 18.96 -0.95
C ALA A 173 6.61 18.81 -0.39
N PHE A 174 6.03 17.62 -0.40
CA PHE A 174 4.69 17.36 0.13
C PHE A 174 4.65 17.57 1.64
N LYS A 175 3.62 18.28 2.13
CA LYS A 175 3.45 18.61 3.55
C LYS A 175 2.02 18.32 3.97
N HIS A 176 1.88 17.50 4.98
CA HIS A 176 0.66 17.26 5.74
C HIS A 176 1.07 16.72 7.12
N PRO A 177 0.43 17.11 8.23
CA PRO A 177 0.81 16.64 9.57
C PRO A 177 0.76 15.11 9.70
N ASP A 178 -0.23 14.48 9.07
CA ASP A 178 -0.48 13.03 9.16
C ASP A 178 0.08 12.23 7.97
N PHE A 179 0.91 12.86 7.13
CA PHE A 179 1.64 12.16 6.08
C PHE A 179 2.62 11.17 6.68
N TYR A 180 2.28 9.89 6.60
CA TYR A 180 3.01 8.81 7.24
C TYR A 180 4.09 8.21 6.33
N GLY A 181 3.78 8.01 5.06
CA GLY A 181 4.71 7.38 4.14
C GLY A 181 4.20 7.26 2.70
N ILE A 182 4.96 6.53 1.91
CA ILE A 182 4.64 6.24 0.50
C ILE A 182 4.52 4.74 0.27
N ASP A 183 3.67 4.36 -0.67
CA ASP A 183 3.55 3.00 -1.18
C ASP A 183 4.02 2.94 -2.64
N VAL A 184 5.00 2.10 -2.92
CA VAL A 184 5.60 1.96 -4.26
C VAL A 184 5.43 0.54 -4.79
N ASN A 185 5.20 0.40 -6.10
CA ASN A 185 5.01 -0.88 -6.74
C ASN A 185 5.65 -0.92 -8.14
N SER A 186 4.88 -0.75 -9.21
CA SER A 186 5.25 -1.06 -10.60
C SER A 186 6.45 -0.26 -11.15
N LYS A 187 6.67 0.98 -10.69
CA LYS A 187 7.83 1.79 -11.11
C LYS A 187 9.16 1.30 -10.53
N PHE A 188 9.08 0.45 -9.50
CA PHE A 188 10.21 -0.18 -8.83
C PHE A 188 10.36 -1.65 -9.20
N GLU A 189 9.97 -2.03 -10.40
CA GLU A 189 10.06 -3.40 -10.91
C GLU A 189 10.89 -3.47 -12.19
N THR A 190 11.51 -4.64 -12.40
CA THR A 190 12.08 -5.07 -13.67
C THR A 190 11.06 -5.83 -14.50
N GLU A 191 10.21 -6.61 -13.83
CA GLU A 191 9.03 -7.29 -14.36
C GLU A 191 7.97 -7.43 -13.24
N PRO A 192 6.69 -7.67 -13.55
CA PRO A 192 5.64 -7.75 -12.54
C PRO A 192 5.95 -8.74 -11.40
N GLY A 193 6.06 -8.24 -10.18
CA GLY A 193 6.40 -9.01 -8.98
C GLY A 193 7.90 -9.16 -8.71
N VAL A 194 8.78 -8.63 -9.57
CA VAL A 194 10.23 -8.64 -9.36
C VAL A 194 10.76 -7.22 -9.17
N LYS A 195 11.16 -6.89 -7.95
CA LYS A 195 11.60 -5.52 -7.62
C LYS A 195 13.01 -5.24 -8.12
N ASP A 196 13.17 -4.02 -8.65
CA ASP A 196 14.48 -3.41 -8.94
C ASP A 196 15.07 -2.87 -7.63
N MET A 197 15.92 -3.67 -7.01
CA MET A 197 16.51 -3.33 -5.71
C MET A 197 17.42 -2.11 -5.76
N ALA A 198 17.96 -1.75 -6.93
CA ALA A 198 18.75 -0.53 -7.09
C ALA A 198 17.88 0.72 -6.94
N LYS A 199 16.69 0.71 -7.55
CA LYS A 199 15.70 1.79 -7.39
C LYS A 199 15.19 1.88 -5.95
N VAL A 200 14.93 0.73 -5.30
CA VAL A 200 14.49 0.71 -3.90
C VAL A 200 15.57 1.31 -3.00
N LEU A 201 16.83 0.93 -3.20
CA LEU A 201 17.96 1.51 -2.47
C LEU A 201 18.07 3.01 -2.70
N GLN A 202 17.94 3.47 -3.96
CA GLN A 202 17.96 4.89 -4.30
C GLN A 202 16.87 5.66 -3.55
N LEU A 203 15.65 5.10 -3.51
CA LEU A 203 14.53 5.68 -2.75
C LEU A 203 14.87 5.74 -1.25
N LYS A 204 15.29 4.63 -0.64
CA LYS A 204 15.59 4.57 0.81
C LYS A 204 16.68 5.56 1.20
N VAL A 205 17.73 5.68 0.40
CA VAL A 205 18.83 6.65 0.64
C VAL A 205 18.33 8.10 0.57
N ALA A 206 17.39 8.39 -0.32
CA ALA A 206 16.85 9.74 -0.46
C ALA A 206 16.05 10.21 0.77
N PHE A 207 15.57 9.28 1.61
CA PHE A 207 14.73 9.58 2.79
C PHE A 207 15.36 9.15 4.14
N LYS A 208 16.67 8.94 4.15
CA LYS A 208 17.47 8.75 5.37
C LYS A 208 17.64 10.03 6.17
#